data_bf8d899c5a1c982d9a4ecac067671a42
#
_entry.id   bf8d899c5a1c982d9a4ecac067671a42
#
_cell.length_a   1.000
_cell.length_b   1.000
_cell.length_c   1.000
_cell.angle_alpha   90.00
_cell.angle_beta   90.00
_cell.angle_gamma   90.00
#
_symmetry.space_group_name_H-M   'P 1'
#
loop_
_entity.id
_entity.type
_entity.pdbx_description
1 polymer ?
#
loop_
_entity_poly.entity_id
_entity_poly.type
_entity_poly.pdbx_seq_one_letter_code
_entity_poly.pdbx_strand_id
1 'polypeptide(L)'
;MARKKGKNNKGKQVKRKCIYFFLEGSKECSEHLYISNYYNKFKDKAIDIKFSFIPCGSGDWKNIERNIRKEIKNRKNENYEIWCVIDKDQNNLDFIQNNCIKNDYKLIFSNYSFEVWLLYHFENITIGECSKKNYQSLLSKKIGKKYEKSSGIEFKENQRKIAIEKSKKVHIGYIKEEKMLNECYNCTNFYEIIEKIDLSFKNFELK
;
A
#
# COMPACT_ATOMS: atom_id res chain seq x y z
N MET A 1 -14.88 39.77 -46.86
CA MET A 1 -15.47 38.98 -45.74
C MET A 1 -14.37 38.40 -44.89
N ALA A 2 -14.16 38.93 -43.70
CA ALA A 2 -13.09 38.44 -42.77
C ALA A 2 -13.60 37.33 -41.90
N ARG A 3 -12.99 36.13 -41.96
CA ARG A 3 -13.30 34.98 -41.10
C ARG A 3 -12.81 35.28 -39.67
N LYS A 4 -13.76 35.41 -38.71
CA LYS A 4 -13.47 35.43 -37.27
C LYS A 4 -12.81 34.11 -36.86
N LYS A 5 -11.54 34.16 -36.41
CA LYS A 5 -10.90 33.04 -35.72
C LYS A 5 -11.60 32.80 -34.37
N GLY A 6 -12.26 31.65 -34.23
CA GLY A 6 -12.82 31.21 -32.96
C GLY A 6 -11.72 31.07 -31.89
N LYS A 7 -11.88 31.72 -30.75
CA LYS A 7 -11.04 31.49 -29.55
C LYS A 7 -11.24 30.07 -29.08
N ASN A 8 -10.23 29.19 -29.29
CA ASN A 8 -10.18 27.90 -28.60
C ASN A 8 -10.08 28.16 -27.09
N ASN A 9 -11.20 28.05 -26.40
CA ASN A 9 -11.21 27.90 -24.95
C ASN A 9 -10.57 26.54 -24.61
N LYS A 10 -9.24 26.52 -24.42
CA LYS A 10 -8.58 25.42 -23.74
C LYS A 10 -9.11 25.41 -22.31
N GLY A 11 -10.13 24.59 -22.02
CA GLY A 11 -10.57 24.31 -20.68
C GLY A 11 -9.34 23.99 -19.81
N LYS A 12 -9.23 24.59 -18.62
CA LYS A 12 -8.20 24.25 -17.64
C LYS A 12 -8.30 22.76 -17.40
N GLN A 13 -7.35 21.97 -17.91
CA GLN A 13 -7.24 20.56 -17.55
C GLN A 13 -6.97 20.53 -16.03
N VAL A 14 -7.95 20.09 -15.28
CA VAL A 14 -7.77 19.79 -13.85
C VAL A 14 -6.72 18.69 -13.78
N LYS A 15 -5.56 19.01 -13.22
CA LYS A 15 -4.49 18.02 -13.07
C LYS A 15 -4.97 16.95 -12.08
N ARG A 16 -5.08 15.70 -12.53
CA ARG A 16 -5.44 14.57 -11.70
C ARG A 16 -4.40 14.39 -10.60
N LYS A 17 -4.86 14.13 -9.37
CA LYS A 17 -3.98 13.77 -8.26
C LYS A 17 -3.40 12.38 -8.53
N CYS A 18 -2.09 12.21 -8.30
CA CYS A 18 -1.42 10.91 -8.40
C CYS A 18 -1.01 10.42 -7.01
N ILE A 19 -1.16 9.13 -6.75
CA ILE A 19 -0.60 8.49 -5.56
C ILE A 19 0.37 7.42 -6.03
N TYR A 20 1.63 7.60 -5.67
CA TYR A 20 2.71 6.68 -6.00
C TYR A 20 2.99 5.79 -4.82
N PHE A 21 2.81 4.49 -4.98
CA PHE A 21 3.19 3.47 -4.01
C PHE A 21 4.52 2.86 -4.42
N PHE A 22 5.55 3.10 -3.63
CA PHE A 22 6.85 2.48 -3.77
C PHE A 22 6.90 1.24 -2.89
N LEU A 23 6.87 0.06 -3.53
CA LEU A 23 6.75 -1.22 -2.85
C LEU A 23 8.09 -1.93 -2.78
N GLU A 24 8.40 -2.47 -1.61
CA GLU A 24 9.47 -3.45 -1.47
C GLU A 24 9.20 -4.67 -2.36
N GLY A 25 10.25 -5.20 -2.99
CA GLY A 25 10.14 -6.40 -3.80
C GLY A 25 9.90 -6.15 -5.30
N SER A 26 9.58 -7.23 -6.01
CA SER A 26 9.33 -7.25 -7.46
C SER A 26 7.83 -7.18 -7.78
N LYS A 27 7.49 -7.12 -9.07
CA LYS A 27 6.09 -7.19 -9.55
C LYS A 27 5.38 -8.51 -9.19
N GLU A 28 6.15 -9.56 -8.94
CA GLU A 28 5.64 -10.89 -8.60
C GLU A 28 5.56 -11.14 -7.10
N CYS A 29 5.88 -10.12 -6.27
CA CYS A 29 5.73 -10.22 -4.82
C CYS A 29 4.27 -10.05 -4.38
N SER A 30 3.95 -10.69 -3.27
CA SER A 30 2.59 -10.72 -2.70
C SER A 30 1.97 -9.36 -2.50
N GLU A 31 2.73 -8.35 -2.07
CA GLU A 31 2.27 -6.98 -1.84
C GLU A 31 1.77 -6.35 -3.14
N HIS A 32 2.61 -6.40 -4.18
CA HIS A 32 2.27 -5.84 -5.49
C HIS A 32 1.09 -6.56 -6.13
N LEU A 33 1.08 -7.90 -6.08
CA LEU A 33 -0.02 -8.69 -6.61
C LEU A 33 -1.33 -8.40 -5.88
N TYR A 34 -1.30 -8.33 -4.55
CA TYR A 34 -2.48 -8.05 -3.74
C TYR A 34 -3.09 -6.68 -4.09
N ILE A 35 -2.28 -5.61 -4.06
CA ILE A 35 -2.75 -4.25 -4.34
C ILE A 35 -3.25 -4.14 -5.79
N SER A 36 -2.50 -4.66 -6.75
CA SER A 36 -2.84 -4.57 -8.17
C SER A 36 -4.14 -5.32 -8.47
N ASN A 37 -4.30 -6.53 -7.92
CA ASN A 37 -5.54 -7.30 -8.07
C ASN A 37 -6.72 -6.60 -7.41
N TYR A 38 -6.52 -5.98 -6.25
CA TYR A 38 -7.56 -5.22 -5.59
C TYR A 38 -7.97 -3.98 -6.42
N TYR A 39 -7.02 -3.18 -6.84
CA TYR A 39 -7.25 -1.99 -7.65
C TYR A 39 -7.90 -2.29 -9.00
N ASN A 40 -7.50 -3.38 -9.65
CA ASN A 40 -8.05 -3.79 -10.96
C ASN A 40 -9.57 -4.05 -10.93
N LYS A 41 -10.17 -4.30 -9.76
CA LYS A 41 -11.63 -4.42 -9.62
C LYS A 41 -12.36 -3.10 -9.90
N PHE A 42 -11.65 -1.99 -9.88
CA PHE A 42 -12.19 -0.64 -10.01
C PHE A 42 -11.70 0.10 -11.27
N LYS A 43 -10.84 -0.54 -12.08
CA LYS A 43 -10.17 0.15 -13.21
C LYS A 43 -11.11 0.74 -14.26
N ASP A 44 -12.31 0.19 -14.39
CA ASP A 44 -13.34 0.66 -15.34
C ASP A 44 -14.15 1.83 -14.78
N LYS A 45 -13.98 2.17 -13.50
CA LYS A 45 -14.60 3.34 -12.87
C LYS A 45 -13.71 4.56 -13.11
N ALA A 46 -14.29 5.62 -13.65
CA ALA A 46 -13.58 6.90 -13.79
C ALA A 46 -13.33 7.50 -12.40
N ILE A 47 -12.10 7.81 -12.07
CA ILE A 47 -11.72 8.50 -10.82
C ILE A 47 -10.76 9.64 -11.10
N ASP A 48 -10.81 10.66 -10.23
CA ASP A 48 -9.93 11.83 -10.32
C ASP A 48 -8.52 11.58 -9.78
N ILE A 49 -8.28 10.38 -9.20
CA ILE A 49 -6.99 9.98 -8.62
C ILE A 49 -6.39 8.85 -9.45
N LYS A 50 -5.13 9.00 -9.83
CA LYS A 50 -4.33 7.95 -10.46
C LYS A 50 -3.49 7.25 -9.39
N PHE A 51 -3.61 5.93 -9.30
CA PHE A 51 -2.74 5.09 -8.48
C PHE A 51 -1.62 4.49 -9.34
N SER A 52 -0.40 4.50 -8.85
CA SER A 52 0.77 3.93 -9.51
C SER A 52 1.55 3.06 -8.52
N PHE A 53 1.72 1.78 -8.84
CA PHE A 53 2.40 0.79 -8.01
C PHE A 53 3.79 0.52 -8.59
N ILE A 54 4.84 0.94 -7.88
CA ILE A 54 6.22 0.94 -8.35
C ILE A 54 7.02 -0.06 -7.51
N PRO A 55 7.34 -1.26 -8.04
CA PRO A 55 8.19 -2.21 -7.35
C PRO A 55 9.64 -1.70 -7.35
N CYS A 56 10.28 -1.73 -6.18
CA CYS A 56 11.62 -1.18 -5.97
C CYS A 56 12.73 -2.25 -5.92
N GLY A 57 12.40 -3.53 -5.99
CA GLY A 57 13.36 -4.62 -5.87
C GLY A 57 13.72 -4.91 -4.41
N SER A 58 14.99 -4.78 -4.01
CA SER A 58 15.41 -5.02 -2.63
C SER A 58 14.78 -4.03 -1.65
N GLY A 59 14.41 -4.50 -0.46
CA GLY A 59 13.73 -3.74 0.60
C GLY A 59 14.58 -2.75 1.38
N ASP A 60 15.75 -2.42 0.87
CA ASP A 60 16.62 -1.40 1.43
C ASP A 60 16.03 0.00 1.20
N TRP A 61 15.91 0.79 2.27
CA TRP A 61 15.46 2.18 2.22
C TRP A 61 16.17 3.02 1.16
N LYS A 62 17.50 2.89 1.03
CA LYS A 62 18.28 3.62 0.03
C LYS A 62 17.83 3.32 -1.40
N ASN A 63 17.43 2.07 -1.64
CA ASN A 63 16.92 1.68 -2.95
C ASN A 63 15.54 2.29 -3.22
N ILE A 64 14.65 2.28 -2.23
CA ILE A 64 13.33 2.92 -2.31
C ILE A 64 13.51 4.42 -2.57
N GLU A 65 14.33 5.11 -1.79
CA GLU A 65 14.61 6.55 -1.95
C GLU A 65 15.16 6.87 -3.35
N ARG A 66 16.07 6.04 -3.87
CA ARG A 66 16.59 6.20 -5.24
C ARG A 66 15.49 6.07 -6.29
N ASN A 67 14.58 5.11 -6.14
CA ASN A 67 13.45 4.93 -7.06
C ASN A 67 12.46 6.12 -6.97
N ILE A 68 12.19 6.63 -5.77
CA ILE A 68 11.39 7.84 -5.59
C ILE A 68 12.01 9.00 -6.35
N ARG A 69 13.28 9.30 -6.09
CA ARG A 69 13.99 10.40 -6.75
C ARG A 69 13.97 10.28 -8.29
N LYS A 70 14.14 9.08 -8.82
CA LYS A 70 14.08 8.80 -10.26
C LYS A 70 12.69 9.07 -10.83
N GLU A 71 11.65 8.59 -10.16
CA GLU A 71 10.27 8.69 -10.66
C GLU A 71 9.76 10.13 -10.61
N ILE A 72 10.05 10.89 -9.54
CA ILE A 72 9.50 12.24 -9.34
C ILE A 72 10.34 13.34 -10.00
N LYS A 73 11.57 13.05 -10.46
CA LYS A 73 12.49 14.04 -11.04
C LYS A 73 11.86 14.95 -12.10
N ASN A 74 10.98 14.40 -12.93
CA ASN A 74 10.35 15.09 -14.06
C ASN A 74 8.92 15.55 -13.78
N ARG A 75 8.44 15.44 -12.52
CA ARG A 75 7.04 15.65 -12.15
C ARG A 75 6.79 16.90 -11.29
N LYS A 76 7.68 17.91 -11.40
CA LYS A 76 7.67 19.14 -10.58
C LYS A 76 6.35 19.91 -10.53
N ASN A 77 5.45 19.69 -11.49
CA ASN A 77 4.17 20.40 -11.59
C ASN A 77 2.96 19.48 -11.39
N GLU A 78 3.16 18.25 -10.93
CA GLU A 78 2.07 17.30 -10.63
C GLU A 78 1.64 17.41 -9.17
N ASN A 79 0.36 17.21 -8.91
CA ASN A 79 -0.15 17.03 -7.54
C ASN A 79 -0.05 15.54 -7.21
N TYR A 80 0.85 15.17 -6.31
CA TYR A 80 1.05 13.76 -5.96
C TYR A 80 1.27 13.54 -4.46
N GLU A 81 0.97 12.33 -4.03
CA GLU A 81 1.37 11.77 -2.73
C GLU A 81 2.35 10.62 -2.96
N ILE A 82 3.30 10.43 -2.04
CA ILE A 82 4.26 9.33 -2.03
C ILE A 82 3.99 8.44 -0.82
N TRP A 83 3.78 7.17 -1.08
CA TRP A 83 3.55 6.14 -0.07
C TRP A 83 4.63 5.07 -0.19
N CYS A 84 5.39 4.83 0.87
CA CYS A 84 6.44 3.81 0.94
C CYS A 84 5.89 2.58 1.63
N VAL A 85 5.93 1.42 0.97
CA VAL A 85 5.42 0.14 1.50
C VAL A 85 6.59 -0.77 1.79
N ILE A 86 6.84 -1.07 3.07
CA ILE A 86 8.08 -1.66 3.55
C ILE A 86 7.81 -2.72 4.62
N ASP A 87 8.46 -3.86 4.49
CA ASP A 87 8.50 -4.88 5.52
C ASP A 87 9.56 -4.56 6.58
N LYS A 88 9.30 -4.97 7.83
CA LYS A 88 10.30 -4.88 8.92
C LYS A 88 11.57 -5.65 8.53
N ASP A 89 11.43 -6.93 8.23
CA ASP A 89 12.52 -7.88 7.90
C ASP A 89 13.89 -7.45 8.49
N GLN A 90 14.81 -6.92 7.67
CA GLN A 90 16.10 -6.36 8.08
C GLN A 90 16.07 -4.84 8.29
N ASN A 91 14.92 -4.20 8.10
CA ASN A 91 14.77 -2.76 8.14
C ASN A 91 14.61 -2.21 9.56
N ASN A 92 15.13 -1.02 9.79
CA ASN A 92 14.80 -0.22 10.97
C ASN A 92 13.62 0.69 10.63
N LEU A 93 12.41 0.27 11.02
CA LEU A 93 11.17 1.00 10.69
C LEU A 93 11.12 2.39 11.31
N ASP A 94 11.68 2.59 12.51
CA ASP A 94 11.68 3.89 13.17
C ASP A 94 12.59 4.90 12.43
N PHE A 95 13.74 4.43 11.95
CA PHE A 95 14.59 5.23 11.08
C PHE A 95 13.89 5.61 9.77
N ILE A 96 13.18 4.65 9.15
CA ILE A 96 12.45 4.87 7.90
C ILE A 96 11.27 5.82 8.13
N GLN A 97 10.54 5.66 9.23
CA GLN A 97 9.43 6.56 9.60
C GLN A 97 9.90 8.01 9.70
N ASN A 98 11.01 8.25 10.40
CA ASN A 98 11.59 9.58 10.53
C ASN A 98 11.97 10.19 9.16
N ASN A 99 12.52 9.37 8.25
CA ASN A 99 12.82 9.82 6.89
C ASN A 99 11.54 10.09 6.07
N CYS A 100 10.52 9.28 6.21
CA CYS A 100 9.22 9.52 5.56
C CYS A 100 8.60 10.84 6.05
N ILE A 101 8.54 11.06 7.36
CA ILE A 101 8.01 12.31 7.95
C ILE A 101 8.79 13.52 7.43
N LYS A 102 10.13 13.47 7.43
CA LYS A 102 11.00 14.55 6.96
C LYS A 102 10.77 14.93 5.49
N ASN A 103 10.36 13.98 4.67
CA ASN A 103 10.16 14.19 3.22
C ASN A 103 8.68 14.28 2.82
N ASP A 104 7.76 14.34 3.78
CA ASP A 104 6.29 14.33 3.54
C ASP A 104 5.84 13.08 2.76
N TYR A 105 6.44 11.93 3.08
CA TYR A 105 6.03 10.62 2.56
C TYR A 105 5.21 9.88 3.60
N LYS A 106 4.27 9.06 3.14
CA LYS A 106 3.52 8.16 4.02
C LYS A 106 4.20 6.81 4.09
N LEU A 107 4.44 6.31 5.32
CA LEU A 107 4.95 4.97 5.55
C LEU A 107 3.78 4.00 5.73
N ILE A 108 3.79 2.94 4.95
CA ILE A 108 3.00 1.73 5.15
C ILE A 108 3.98 0.61 5.50
N PHE A 109 3.76 -0.02 6.62
CA PHE A 109 4.67 -1.05 7.12
C PHE A 109 3.97 -2.34 7.49
N SER A 110 4.75 -3.43 7.52
CA SER A 110 4.34 -4.71 8.08
C SER A 110 5.45 -5.27 8.96
N ASN A 111 5.14 -5.59 10.21
CA ASN A 111 6.07 -6.20 11.14
C ASN A 111 5.60 -7.62 11.51
N TYR A 112 6.28 -8.68 11.11
CA TYR A 112 7.63 -8.74 10.53
C TYR A 112 7.62 -8.57 9.00
N SER A 113 6.61 -9.07 8.29
CA SER A 113 6.47 -9.05 6.82
C SER A 113 4.99 -8.96 6.40
N PHE A 114 4.76 -8.70 5.11
CA PHE A 114 3.44 -8.53 4.53
C PHE A 114 2.48 -9.69 4.80
N GLU A 115 3.01 -10.88 5.00
CA GLU A 115 2.21 -12.06 5.32
C GLU A 115 1.33 -11.86 6.57
N VAL A 116 1.67 -10.96 7.49
CA VAL A 116 0.79 -10.62 8.65
C VAL A 116 -0.55 -10.02 8.17
N TRP A 117 -0.51 -9.17 7.12
CA TRP A 117 -1.73 -8.65 6.50
C TRP A 117 -2.57 -9.77 5.91
N LEU A 118 -1.97 -10.72 5.19
CA LEU A 118 -2.68 -11.86 4.62
C LEU A 118 -3.31 -12.74 5.70
N LEU A 119 -2.63 -12.95 6.82
CA LEU A 119 -3.14 -13.73 7.96
C LEU A 119 -4.38 -13.09 8.60
N TYR A 120 -4.46 -11.78 8.64
CA TYR A 120 -5.63 -11.08 9.21
C TYR A 120 -6.93 -11.31 8.45
N HIS A 121 -6.90 -11.83 7.23
CA HIS A 121 -8.11 -12.19 6.47
C HIS A 121 -8.84 -13.42 7.01
N PHE A 122 -8.22 -14.18 7.91
CA PHE A 122 -8.83 -15.37 8.49
C PHE A 122 -9.44 -15.06 9.87
N GLU A 123 -10.70 -15.47 10.10
CA GLU A 123 -11.43 -15.20 11.36
C GLU A 123 -10.72 -15.77 12.58
N ASN A 124 -10.42 -17.05 12.53
CA ASN A 124 -9.83 -17.79 13.63
C ASN A 124 -8.32 -17.98 13.41
N ILE A 125 -7.56 -16.90 13.63
CA ILE A 125 -6.11 -16.93 13.54
C ILE A 125 -5.48 -16.42 14.83
N THR A 126 -4.62 -17.25 15.42
CA THR A 126 -3.70 -16.81 16.46
C THR A 126 -2.32 -16.69 15.84
N ILE A 127 -1.82 -15.47 15.78
CA ILE A 127 -0.47 -15.19 15.28
C ILE A 127 0.45 -15.23 16.50
N GLY A 128 1.31 -16.24 16.55
CA GLY A 128 2.29 -16.39 17.62
C GLY A 128 3.53 -15.56 17.36
N GLU A 129 4.70 -16.22 17.35
CA GLU A 129 5.99 -15.57 17.12
C GLU A 129 6.02 -14.74 15.81
N CYS A 130 6.52 -13.53 15.91
CA CYS A 130 6.68 -12.60 14.79
C CYS A 130 7.89 -12.97 13.95
N SER A 131 7.70 -13.83 12.96
CA SER A 131 8.74 -14.24 12.02
C SER A 131 8.17 -14.62 10.67
N LYS A 132 8.94 -14.39 9.61
CA LYS A 132 8.57 -14.74 8.23
C LYS A 132 8.25 -16.23 8.07
N LYS A 133 9.05 -17.10 8.69
CA LYS A 133 8.85 -18.54 8.65
C LYS A 133 7.53 -18.95 9.31
N ASN A 134 7.23 -18.36 10.45
CA ASN A 134 5.97 -18.63 11.16
C ASN A 134 4.76 -18.19 10.32
N TYR A 135 4.78 -16.96 9.77
CA TYR A 135 3.70 -16.45 8.93
C TYR A 135 3.44 -17.32 7.71
N GLN A 136 4.50 -17.71 6.99
CA GLN A 136 4.37 -18.57 5.80
C GLN A 136 3.84 -19.97 6.15
N SER A 137 4.26 -20.52 7.29
CA SER A 137 3.73 -21.79 7.80
C SER A 137 2.24 -21.69 8.14
N LEU A 138 1.83 -20.66 8.84
CA LEU A 138 0.42 -20.41 9.19
C LEU A 138 -0.43 -20.19 7.93
N LEU A 139 0.04 -19.39 6.98
CA LEU A 139 -0.64 -19.18 5.70
C LEU A 139 -0.82 -20.51 4.96
N SER A 140 0.25 -21.31 4.85
CA SER A 140 0.18 -22.60 4.19
C SER A 140 -0.88 -23.52 4.80
N LYS A 141 -0.98 -23.54 6.12
CA LYS A 141 -2.03 -24.28 6.84
C LYS A 141 -3.43 -23.75 6.54
N LYS A 142 -3.61 -22.42 6.50
CA LYS A 142 -4.92 -21.80 6.28
C LYS A 142 -5.42 -21.93 4.85
N ILE A 143 -4.52 -21.88 3.85
CA ILE A 143 -4.89 -22.06 2.44
C ILE A 143 -4.90 -23.51 1.97
N GLY A 144 -4.46 -24.46 2.82
CA GLY A 144 -4.44 -25.89 2.50
C GLY A 144 -3.37 -26.32 1.48
N LYS A 145 -2.40 -25.46 1.18
CA LYS A 145 -1.26 -25.74 0.28
C LYS A 145 -0.05 -24.89 0.68
N LYS A 146 1.13 -25.24 0.14
CA LYS A 146 2.33 -24.42 0.36
C LYS A 146 2.09 -22.98 -0.13
N TYR A 147 2.32 -22.01 0.75
CA TYR A 147 2.27 -20.60 0.40
C TYR A 147 3.52 -20.20 -0.40
N GLU A 148 3.31 -19.50 -1.50
CA GLU A 148 4.36 -18.91 -2.32
C GLU A 148 4.00 -17.44 -2.59
N LYS A 149 4.99 -16.54 -2.49
CA LYS A 149 4.79 -15.09 -2.65
C LYS A 149 4.20 -14.71 -4.01
N SER A 150 4.53 -15.48 -5.04
CA SER A 150 4.06 -15.28 -6.42
C SER A 150 2.66 -15.86 -6.70
N SER A 151 2.07 -16.60 -5.77
CA SER A 151 0.82 -17.34 -6.04
C SER A 151 -0.44 -16.47 -6.04
N GLY A 152 -0.37 -15.26 -5.54
CA GLY A 152 -1.51 -14.34 -5.43
C GLY A 152 -2.72 -14.97 -4.71
N ILE A 153 -2.97 -14.61 -3.46
CA ILE A 153 -4.16 -15.09 -2.74
C ILE A 153 -5.31 -14.12 -2.97
N GLU A 154 -6.43 -14.65 -3.46
CA GLU A 154 -7.66 -13.87 -3.55
C GLU A 154 -8.49 -14.01 -2.29
N PHE A 155 -8.98 -12.89 -1.79
CA PHE A 155 -9.86 -12.83 -0.63
C PHE A 155 -11.23 -12.24 -0.99
N LYS A 156 -12.26 -12.77 -0.34
CA LYS A 156 -13.62 -12.25 -0.44
C LYS A 156 -13.73 -10.91 0.30
N GLU A 157 -14.77 -10.14 0.00
CA GLU A 157 -14.98 -8.83 0.62
C GLU A 157 -15.11 -8.89 2.15
N ASN A 158 -15.87 -9.86 2.67
CA ASN A 158 -15.99 -10.05 4.12
C ASN A 158 -14.64 -10.34 4.79
N GLN A 159 -13.78 -11.13 4.16
CA GLN A 159 -12.44 -11.42 4.66
C GLN A 159 -11.57 -10.14 4.69
N ARG A 160 -11.66 -9.28 3.68
CA ARG A 160 -10.97 -7.98 3.69
C ARG A 160 -11.45 -7.07 4.82
N LYS A 161 -12.77 -7.02 5.08
CA LYS A 161 -13.31 -6.25 6.21
C LYS A 161 -12.72 -6.75 7.54
N ILE A 162 -12.65 -8.06 7.73
CA ILE A 162 -12.03 -8.68 8.91
C ILE A 162 -10.56 -8.27 9.03
N ALA A 163 -9.81 -8.31 7.92
CA ALA A 163 -8.39 -7.92 7.91
C ALA A 163 -8.20 -6.44 8.30
N ILE A 164 -9.04 -5.55 7.75
CA ILE A 164 -9.03 -4.11 8.10
C ILE A 164 -9.28 -3.92 9.60
N GLU A 165 -10.34 -4.52 10.13
CA GLU A 165 -10.71 -4.38 11.55
C GLU A 165 -9.61 -4.88 12.49
N LYS A 166 -9.09 -6.08 12.22
CA LYS A 166 -8.05 -6.70 13.05
C LYS A 166 -6.74 -5.91 13.01
N SER A 167 -6.23 -5.59 11.82
CA SER A 167 -4.98 -4.85 11.69
C SER A 167 -5.08 -3.46 12.28
N LYS A 168 -6.21 -2.78 12.09
CA LYS A 168 -6.49 -1.46 12.65
C LYS A 168 -6.54 -1.50 14.17
N LYS A 169 -7.19 -2.51 14.75
CA LYS A 169 -7.23 -2.70 16.23
C LYS A 169 -5.83 -2.86 16.81
N VAL A 170 -4.98 -3.69 16.20
CA VAL A 170 -3.60 -3.92 16.66
C VAL A 170 -2.76 -2.64 16.50
N HIS A 171 -2.80 -2.02 15.33
CA HIS A 171 -2.03 -0.80 15.04
C HIS A 171 -2.40 0.35 15.97
N ILE A 172 -3.70 0.62 16.17
CA ILE A 172 -4.17 1.67 17.09
C ILE A 172 -3.80 1.33 18.54
N GLY A 173 -3.79 0.05 18.93
CA GLY A 173 -3.33 -0.39 20.23
C GLY A 173 -1.90 0.05 20.49
N TYR A 174 -0.98 -0.23 19.58
CA TYR A 174 0.41 0.18 19.71
C TYR A 174 0.62 1.70 19.68
N ILE A 175 -0.16 2.43 18.86
CA ILE A 175 -0.12 3.90 18.88
C ILE A 175 -0.51 4.45 20.27
N LYS A 176 -1.54 3.89 20.92
CA LYS A 176 -1.96 4.31 22.26
C LYS A 176 -0.95 3.99 23.35
N GLU A 177 -0.14 2.94 23.14
CA GLU A 177 0.96 2.55 24.02
C GLU A 177 2.27 3.31 23.70
N GLU A 178 2.25 4.22 22.73
CA GLU A 178 3.41 4.99 22.25
C GLU A 178 4.63 4.12 21.85
N LYS A 179 4.35 2.91 21.34
CA LYS A 179 5.39 1.96 20.96
C LYS A 179 6.13 2.41 19.70
N MET A 180 7.44 2.18 19.70
CA MET A 180 8.25 2.31 18.49
C MET A 180 7.86 1.27 17.45
N LEU A 181 7.91 1.59 16.15
CA LEU A 181 7.46 0.67 15.09
C LEU A 181 8.21 -0.67 15.07
N ASN A 182 9.51 -0.64 15.45
CA ASN A 182 10.30 -1.86 15.57
C ASN A 182 9.78 -2.81 16.66
N GLU A 183 9.03 -2.32 17.65
CA GLU A 183 8.44 -3.06 18.77
C GLU A 183 6.98 -3.47 18.54
N CYS A 184 6.38 -3.00 17.45
CA CYS A 184 4.99 -3.31 17.10
C CYS A 184 4.87 -4.68 16.43
N TYR A 185 4.95 -5.76 17.19
CA TYR A 185 4.91 -7.13 16.67
C TYR A 185 3.55 -7.50 16.07
N ASN A 186 3.58 -8.30 15.00
CA ASN A 186 2.38 -8.73 14.26
C ASN A 186 1.50 -7.54 13.81
N CYS A 187 2.09 -6.38 13.55
CA CYS A 187 1.39 -5.15 13.24
C CYS A 187 1.58 -4.74 11.78
N THR A 188 0.55 -4.17 11.21
CA THR A 188 0.60 -3.52 9.89
C THR A 188 -0.45 -2.44 9.80
N ASN A 189 -0.11 -1.34 9.10
CA ASN A 189 -1.08 -0.32 8.72
C ASN A 189 -1.47 -0.42 7.23
N PHE A 190 -1.28 -1.57 6.61
CA PHE A 190 -1.61 -1.80 5.20
C PHE A 190 -3.08 -1.54 4.86
N TYR A 191 -3.98 -1.66 5.82
CA TYR A 191 -5.40 -1.31 5.68
C TYR A 191 -5.61 0.12 5.16
N GLU A 192 -4.70 1.05 5.43
CA GLU A 192 -4.81 2.42 4.99
C GLU A 192 -4.75 2.57 3.46
N ILE A 193 -4.03 1.67 2.76
CA ILE A 193 -4.03 1.61 1.29
C ILE A 193 -5.41 1.22 0.78
N ILE A 194 -6.01 0.20 1.40
CA ILE A 194 -7.33 -0.31 1.00
C ILE A 194 -8.39 0.76 1.23
N GLU A 195 -8.40 1.37 2.42
CA GLU A 195 -9.31 2.47 2.74
C GLU A 195 -9.12 3.67 1.78
N LYS A 196 -7.88 3.99 1.41
CA LYS A 196 -7.59 5.08 0.46
C LYS A 196 -8.13 4.80 -0.94
N ILE A 197 -7.98 3.57 -1.42
CA ILE A 197 -8.56 3.13 -2.70
C ILE A 197 -10.09 3.22 -2.62
N ASP A 198 -10.71 2.62 -1.60
CA ASP A 198 -12.17 2.60 -1.43
C ASP A 198 -12.78 4.00 -1.36
N LEU A 199 -12.19 4.89 -0.56
CA LEU A 199 -12.65 6.28 -0.44
C LEU A 199 -12.56 7.04 -1.77
N SER A 200 -11.54 6.76 -2.58
CA SER A 200 -11.38 7.39 -3.89
C SER A 200 -12.48 7.00 -4.86
N PHE A 201 -13.03 5.78 -4.74
CA PHE A 201 -14.13 5.30 -5.58
C PHE A 201 -15.51 5.66 -5.03
N LYS A 202 -15.72 5.65 -3.70
CA LYS A 202 -16.99 6.05 -3.08
C LYS A 202 -17.35 7.51 -3.33
N ASN A 203 -16.36 8.40 -3.27
CA ASN A 203 -16.56 9.83 -3.55
C ASN A 203 -16.95 10.12 -5.00
N PHE A 204 -16.81 9.16 -5.89
CA PHE A 204 -17.23 9.26 -7.28
C PHE A 204 -18.71 8.85 -7.47
N GLU A 205 -19.21 7.89 -6.70
CA GLU A 205 -20.62 7.42 -6.79
C GLU A 205 -21.61 8.44 -6.20
N LEU A 206 -21.12 9.44 -5.46
CA LEU A 206 -21.93 10.50 -4.82
C LEU A 206 -21.95 11.83 -5.60
N LYS A 207 -21.26 11.91 -6.75
CA LYS A 207 -21.25 13.06 -7.67
C LYS A 207 -22.05 12.76 -8.93
#